data_02f6994e8ccfdbcac3ae27bf43d456ee
#
_entry.id   02f6994e8ccfdbcac3ae27bf43d456ee
#
_cell.length_a   1.000
_cell.length_b   1.000
_cell.length_c   1.000
_cell.angle_alpha   90.00
_cell.angle_beta   90.00
_cell.angle_gamma   90.00
#
_symmetry.space_group_name_H-M   'P 1'
#
loop_
_entity.id
_entity.type
_entity.pdbx_description
1 polymer ?
#
loop_
_entity_poly.entity_id
_entity_poly.type
_entity_poly.pdbx_seq_one_letter_code
_entity_poly.pdbx_strand_id
1 'polypeptide(L)'
;MKLSKQTFAILKSMAGINSNLHVLPGNELVCVNVGKSVMFNAVVEENFTTEFAIWDLNQFLGTYSLFNDPTVDFGSTSLRIESGRQSCEYNYADPRLVEGCRPPNKLNLPEIKVTFDLSQQEINDVLRASAVMQLPDIMFTNDENKVKVVVFDKEKANSTNKYEIEVTPTDMESSASFKIYMKAELLKI
;
A
#
# COMPACT_ATOMS: atom_id res chain seq x y z
N MET A 1 18.64 -16.41 -1.86
CA MET A 1 17.36 -16.16 -2.59
C MET A 1 17.54 -14.92 -3.46
N LYS A 2 16.90 -14.82 -4.63
CA LYS A 2 16.80 -13.56 -5.40
C LYS A 2 15.40 -13.00 -5.22
N LEU A 3 15.30 -11.69 -4.98
CA LEU A 3 14.00 -11.03 -5.00
C LEU A 3 13.59 -10.76 -6.45
N SER A 4 12.37 -11.12 -6.81
CA SER A 4 11.81 -10.83 -8.12
C SER A 4 11.57 -9.31 -8.29
N LYS A 5 11.52 -8.85 -9.53
CA LYS A 5 11.19 -7.43 -9.80
C LYS A 5 9.82 -7.04 -9.24
N GLN A 6 8.89 -8.00 -9.26
CA GLN A 6 7.56 -7.82 -8.72
C GLN A 6 7.59 -7.65 -7.20
N THR A 7 8.28 -8.53 -6.48
CA THR A 7 8.45 -8.42 -5.02
C THR A 7 9.14 -7.12 -4.64
N PHE A 8 10.16 -6.71 -5.39
CA PHE A 8 10.82 -5.44 -5.14
C PHE A 8 9.88 -4.22 -5.35
N ALA A 9 9.02 -4.26 -6.37
CA ALA A 9 7.99 -3.24 -6.59
C ALA A 9 6.95 -3.22 -5.46
N ILE A 10 6.51 -4.39 -5.00
CA ILE A 10 5.61 -4.55 -3.85
C ILE A 10 6.22 -3.93 -2.60
N LEU A 11 7.48 -4.24 -2.29
CA LEU A 11 8.18 -3.66 -1.14
C LEU A 11 8.29 -2.14 -1.23
N LYS A 12 8.48 -1.58 -2.44
CA LYS A 12 8.45 -0.12 -2.65
C LYS A 12 7.08 0.49 -2.34
N SER A 13 6.00 -0.15 -2.77
CA SER A 13 4.64 0.28 -2.44
C SER A 13 4.40 0.22 -0.93
N MET A 14 4.84 -0.85 -0.27
CA MET A 14 4.75 -0.99 1.18
C MET A 14 5.52 0.10 1.93
N ALA A 15 6.71 0.49 1.44
CA ALA A 15 7.50 1.58 2.02
C ALA A 15 6.79 2.94 1.97
N GLY A 16 5.89 3.15 1.00
CA GLY A 16 5.01 4.32 0.93
C GLY A 16 3.89 4.31 1.98
N ILE A 17 3.55 3.14 2.53
CA ILE A 17 2.51 2.96 3.54
C ILE A 17 3.10 2.98 4.94
N ASN A 18 4.19 2.25 5.15
CA ASN A 18 4.89 2.16 6.43
C ASN A 18 6.39 1.98 6.20
N SER A 19 7.20 2.75 6.89
CA SER A 19 8.66 2.62 6.84
C SER A 19 9.17 1.33 7.50
N ASN A 20 8.37 0.72 8.36
CA ASN A 20 8.69 -0.53 9.02
C ASN A 20 8.07 -1.72 8.28
N LEU A 21 8.77 -2.84 8.30
CA LEU A 21 8.29 -4.10 7.74
C LEU A 21 8.53 -5.25 8.72
N HIS A 22 7.51 -6.07 8.93
CA HIS A 22 7.59 -7.32 9.69
C HIS A 22 7.14 -8.47 8.80
N VAL A 23 8.06 -9.36 8.49
CA VAL A 23 7.83 -10.53 7.63
C VAL A 23 7.76 -11.79 8.49
N LEU A 24 6.70 -12.56 8.32
CA LEU A 24 6.56 -13.90 8.89
C LEU A 24 6.95 -14.94 7.85
N PRO A 25 7.29 -16.18 8.28
CA PRO A 25 7.52 -17.29 7.36
C PRO A 25 6.32 -17.49 6.41
N GLY A 26 6.61 -17.71 5.12
CA GLY A 26 5.62 -17.82 4.07
C GLY A 26 5.90 -16.88 2.91
N ASN A 27 4.89 -16.63 2.10
CA ASN A 27 4.97 -15.78 0.91
C ASN A 27 3.99 -14.60 0.95
N GLU A 28 3.41 -14.32 2.10
CA GLU A 28 2.46 -13.23 2.29
C GLU A 28 3.13 -12.04 2.97
N LEU A 29 3.13 -10.90 2.29
CA LEU A 29 3.61 -9.63 2.82
C LEU A 29 2.41 -8.77 3.21
N VAL A 30 2.39 -8.32 4.46
CA VAL A 30 1.29 -7.50 5.00
C VAL A 30 1.88 -6.30 5.71
N CYS A 31 1.33 -5.12 5.47
CA CYS A 31 1.62 -3.95 6.28
C CYS A 31 0.38 -3.10 6.53
N VAL A 32 0.44 -2.31 7.58
CA VAL A 32 -0.58 -1.34 7.97
C VAL A 32 0.12 -0.01 8.24
N ASN A 33 -0.47 1.09 7.80
CA ASN A 33 0.06 2.41 8.11
C ASN A 33 -0.09 2.74 9.61
N VAL A 34 0.69 3.71 10.09
CA VAL A 34 0.69 4.12 11.52
C VAL A 34 -0.72 4.50 12.00
N GLY A 35 -1.52 5.15 11.15
CA GLY A 35 -2.91 5.53 11.46
C GLY A 35 -3.92 4.39 11.40
N LYS A 36 -3.51 3.16 11.04
CA LYS A 36 -4.37 1.97 10.87
C LYS A 36 -5.57 2.18 9.94
N SER A 37 -5.43 3.09 9.00
CA SER A 37 -6.47 3.44 8.01
C SER A 37 -6.25 2.77 6.65
N VAL A 38 -5.05 2.26 6.40
CA VAL A 38 -4.68 1.54 5.17
C VAL A 38 -3.99 0.23 5.55
N MET A 39 -4.47 -0.85 4.97
CA MET A 39 -3.83 -2.16 5.03
C MET A 39 -3.45 -2.59 3.62
N PHE A 40 -2.24 -3.08 3.48
CA PHE A 40 -1.73 -3.66 2.24
C PHE A 40 -1.41 -5.13 2.47
N ASN A 41 -1.83 -5.96 1.54
CA ASN A 41 -1.53 -7.40 1.53
C ASN A 41 -1.12 -7.80 0.12
N ALA A 42 -0.05 -8.57 0.01
CA ALA A 42 0.41 -9.14 -1.26
C ALA A 42 0.97 -10.54 -1.07
N VAL A 43 0.73 -11.40 -2.05
CA VAL A 43 1.37 -12.71 -2.17
C VAL A 43 2.51 -12.55 -3.17
N VAL A 44 3.73 -12.95 -2.76
CA VAL A 44 4.95 -12.86 -3.56
C VAL A 44 5.42 -14.24 -4.01
N GLU A 45 6.35 -14.27 -4.99
CA GLU A 45 6.91 -15.52 -5.50
C GLU A 45 7.85 -16.20 -4.50
N GLU A 46 8.54 -15.40 -3.68
CA GLU A 46 9.50 -15.86 -2.71
C GLU A 46 8.80 -16.47 -1.49
N ASN A 47 9.37 -17.54 -0.96
CA ASN A 47 8.93 -18.13 0.29
C ASN A 47 9.98 -17.85 1.37
N PHE A 48 9.66 -16.95 2.27
CA PHE A 48 10.52 -16.62 3.41
C PHE A 48 10.45 -17.74 4.44
N THR A 49 11.63 -18.23 4.87
CA THR A 49 11.72 -19.35 5.82
C THR A 49 11.84 -18.92 7.27
N THR A 50 12.21 -17.66 7.50
CA THR A 50 12.47 -17.09 8.82
C THR A 50 11.66 -15.81 9.01
N GLU A 51 11.24 -15.58 10.25
CA GLU A 51 10.69 -14.31 10.68
C GLU A 51 11.80 -13.26 10.75
N PHE A 52 11.54 -12.07 10.23
CA PHE A 52 12.46 -10.94 10.34
C PHE A 52 11.72 -9.60 10.31
N ALA A 53 12.39 -8.56 10.82
CA ALA A 53 11.87 -7.22 10.85
C ALA A 53 12.87 -6.21 10.29
N ILE A 54 12.38 -5.22 9.56
CA ILE A 54 13.14 -4.12 8.99
C ILE A 54 12.61 -2.82 9.59
N TRP A 55 13.48 -2.02 10.20
CA TRP A 55 13.12 -0.73 10.78
C TRP A 55 12.91 0.35 9.71
N ASP A 56 13.77 0.40 8.71
CA ASP A 56 13.68 1.37 7.62
C ASP A 56 13.70 0.64 6.27
N LEU A 57 12.51 0.42 5.74
CA LEU A 57 12.32 -0.28 4.47
C LEU A 57 12.89 0.54 3.29
N ASN A 58 12.86 1.88 3.36
CA ASN A 58 13.48 2.71 2.33
C ASN A 58 15.00 2.57 2.31
N GLN A 59 15.63 2.53 3.50
CA GLN A 59 17.06 2.27 3.62
C GLN A 59 17.42 0.88 3.09
N PHE A 60 16.64 -0.14 3.42
CA PHE A 60 16.83 -1.50 2.89
C PHE A 60 16.74 -1.53 1.36
N LEU A 61 15.70 -0.94 0.79
CA LEU A 61 15.51 -0.86 -0.66
C LEU A 61 16.63 -0.07 -1.35
N GLY A 62 17.07 1.03 -0.74
CA GLY A 62 18.23 1.79 -1.17
C GLY A 62 19.50 0.94 -1.18
N THR A 63 19.75 0.22 -0.08
CA THR A 63 20.90 -0.70 0.03
C THR A 63 20.86 -1.80 -1.02
N TYR A 64 19.71 -2.45 -1.20
CA TYR A 64 19.52 -3.46 -2.24
C TYR A 64 19.81 -2.93 -3.64
N SER A 65 19.41 -1.69 -3.92
CA SER A 65 19.60 -1.02 -5.21
C SER A 65 21.06 -0.66 -5.54
N LEU A 66 21.98 -0.74 -4.59
CA LEU A 66 23.43 -0.58 -4.84
C LEU A 66 24.02 -1.75 -5.63
N PHE A 67 23.34 -2.87 -5.66
CA PHE A 67 23.84 -4.10 -6.26
C PHE A 67 23.13 -4.37 -7.59
N ASN A 68 23.86 -4.95 -8.52
CA ASN A 68 23.31 -5.42 -9.79
C ASN A 68 22.95 -6.90 -9.68
N ASP A 69 21.67 -7.23 -9.81
CA ASP A 69 21.12 -8.60 -9.73
C ASP A 69 21.58 -9.37 -8.46
N PRO A 70 21.36 -8.81 -7.26
CA PRO A 70 21.88 -9.40 -6.04
C PRO A 70 21.15 -10.67 -5.61
N THR A 71 21.87 -11.50 -4.84
CA THR A 71 21.27 -12.55 -4.03
C THR A 71 21.19 -12.08 -2.58
N VAL A 72 20.14 -12.52 -1.88
CA VAL A 72 19.93 -12.25 -0.46
C VAL A 72 19.94 -13.57 0.30
N ASP A 73 20.74 -13.64 1.32
CA ASP A 73 20.74 -14.74 2.29
C ASP A 73 20.12 -14.24 3.61
N PHE A 74 19.04 -14.88 4.03
CA PHE A 74 18.27 -14.51 5.22
C PHE A 74 18.78 -15.33 6.41
N GLY A 75 19.64 -14.74 7.22
CA GLY A 75 20.13 -15.33 8.47
C GLY A 75 19.13 -15.19 9.62
N SER A 76 19.60 -15.50 10.83
CA SER A 76 18.78 -15.42 12.05
C SER A 76 18.72 -14.01 12.66
N THR A 77 19.74 -13.19 12.46
CA THR A 77 19.86 -11.84 13.06
C THR A 77 20.10 -10.75 12.03
N SER A 78 20.49 -11.14 10.82
CA SER A 78 20.79 -10.23 9.71
C SER A 78 20.48 -10.93 8.38
N LEU A 79 20.38 -10.14 7.33
CA LEU A 79 20.43 -10.63 5.96
C LEU A 79 21.72 -10.16 5.29
N ARG A 80 22.20 -10.95 4.34
CA ARG A 80 23.38 -10.63 3.54
C ARG A 80 22.99 -10.46 2.08
N ILE A 81 23.32 -9.31 1.52
CA ILE A 81 23.09 -8.98 0.10
C ILE A 81 24.43 -9.12 -0.61
N GLU A 82 24.47 -9.87 -1.69
CA GLU A 82 25.71 -10.15 -2.44
C GLU A 82 25.50 -10.03 -3.95
N SER A 83 26.51 -9.44 -4.63
CA SER A 83 26.60 -9.43 -6.08
C SER A 83 28.07 -9.36 -6.51
N GLY A 84 28.58 -10.40 -7.16
CA GLY A 84 29.97 -10.48 -7.59
C GLY A 84 30.95 -10.40 -6.40
N ARG A 85 31.72 -9.30 -6.32
CA ARG A 85 32.69 -9.06 -5.25
C ARG A 85 32.16 -8.16 -4.13
N GLN A 86 30.93 -7.71 -4.25
CA GLN A 86 30.30 -6.78 -3.31
C GLN A 86 29.39 -7.55 -2.37
N SER A 87 29.42 -7.21 -1.11
CA SER A 87 28.48 -7.72 -0.11
C SER A 87 28.15 -6.66 0.92
N CYS A 88 26.93 -6.73 1.46
CA CYS A 88 26.47 -5.91 2.56
C CYS A 88 25.74 -6.80 3.56
N GLU A 89 25.96 -6.58 4.82
CA GLU A 89 25.19 -7.16 5.91
C GLU A 89 24.19 -6.12 6.42
N TYR A 90 22.92 -6.51 6.50
CA TYR A 90 21.82 -5.66 6.98
C TYR A 90 21.20 -6.32 8.21
N ASN A 91 21.36 -5.68 9.38
CA ASN A 91 20.84 -6.20 10.64
C ASN A 91 19.33 -6.03 10.75
N TYR A 92 18.67 -7.03 11.29
CA TYR A 92 17.24 -6.97 11.58
C TYR A 92 16.96 -6.05 12.77
N ALA A 93 15.77 -5.46 12.76
CA ALA A 93 15.20 -4.83 13.94
C ALA A 93 14.60 -5.92 14.87
N ASP A 94 14.44 -5.58 16.14
CA ASP A 94 13.62 -6.41 17.03
C ASP A 94 12.15 -6.35 16.55
N PRO A 95 11.50 -7.50 16.25
CA PRO A 95 10.11 -7.54 15.79
C PRO A 95 9.14 -6.77 16.70
N ARG A 96 9.41 -6.71 18.01
CA ARG A 96 8.57 -5.97 18.97
C ARG A 96 8.57 -4.46 18.74
N LEU A 97 9.63 -3.91 18.13
CA LEU A 97 9.72 -2.48 17.83
C LEU A 97 8.89 -2.09 16.61
N VAL A 98 8.62 -3.06 15.74
CA VAL A 98 7.87 -2.87 14.48
C VAL A 98 6.49 -3.57 14.49
N GLU A 99 6.06 -4.07 15.64
CA GLU A 99 4.80 -4.83 15.80
C GLU A 99 3.59 -4.07 15.23
N GLY A 100 3.58 -2.74 15.36
CA GLY A 100 2.51 -1.88 14.87
C GLY A 100 2.37 -1.82 13.34
N CYS A 101 3.35 -2.30 12.58
CA CYS A 101 3.30 -2.28 11.11
C CYS A 101 2.51 -3.46 10.51
N ARG A 102 2.08 -4.41 11.32
CA ARG A 102 1.29 -5.58 10.92
C ARG A 102 -0.02 -5.63 11.70
N PRO A 103 -1.16 -5.98 11.06
CA PRO A 103 -2.41 -6.16 11.81
C PRO A 103 -2.29 -7.38 12.73
N PRO A 104 -2.80 -7.30 13.97
CA PRO A 104 -2.68 -8.38 14.95
C PRO A 104 -3.50 -9.63 14.59
N ASN A 105 -4.54 -9.49 13.77
CA ASN A 105 -5.43 -10.57 13.37
C ASN A 105 -5.88 -10.40 11.91
N LYS A 106 -6.38 -11.49 11.29
CA LYS A 106 -7.07 -11.41 10.00
C LYS A 106 -8.25 -10.45 10.13
N LEU A 107 -8.30 -9.46 9.25
CA LEU A 107 -9.44 -8.55 9.15
C LEU A 107 -10.63 -9.34 8.62
N ASN A 108 -11.68 -9.46 9.43
CA ASN A 108 -12.97 -9.92 8.93
C ASN A 108 -13.68 -8.71 8.31
N LEU A 109 -13.68 -8.64 7.00
CA LEU A 109 -14.43 -7.60 6.29
C LEU A 109 -15.93 -7.87 6.45
N PRO A 110 -16.74 -6.80 6.62
CA PRO A 110 -18.19 -6.94 6.56
C PRO A 110 -18.64 -7.36 5.16
N GLU A 111 -19.92 -7.64 5.00
CA GLU A 111 -20.51 -7.93 3.69
C GLU A 111 -20.22 -6.80 2.69
N ILE A 112 -19.76 -7.18 1.51
CA ILE A 112 -19.44 -6.23 0.44
C ILE A 112 -20.77 -5.82 -0.21
N LYS A 113 -21.09 -4.52 -0.15
CA LYS A 113 -22.33 -3.98 -0.69
C LYS A 113 -22.17 -3.33 -2.06
N VAL A 114 -20.95 -2.95 -2.40
CA VAL A 114 -20.62 -2.29 -3.68
C VAL A 114 -19.25 -2.73 -4.14
N THR A 115 -19.15 -3.10 -5.41
CA THR A 115 -17.89 -3.41 -6.09
C THR A 115 -17.81 -2.59 -7.37
N PHE A 116 -16.71 -1.94 -7.61
CA PHE A 116 -16.42 -1.21 -8.83
C PHE A 116 -14.93 -1.22 -9.12
N ASP A 117 -14.58 -1.07 -10.38
CA ASP A 117 -13.21 -1.02 -10.86
C ASP A 117 -12.84 0.41 -11.26
N LEU A 118 -11.63 0.82 -10.92
CA LEU A 118 -11.00 2.03 -11.44
C LEU A 118 -9.81 1.63 -12.29
N SER A 119 -9.78 2.08 -13.52
CA SER A 119 -8.61 1.91 -14.38
C SER A 119 -7.44 2.74 -13.86
N GLN A 120 -6.22 2.36 -14.23
CA GLN A 120 -5.02 3.11 -13.89
C GLN A 120 -5.10 4.57 -14.38
N GLN A 121 -5.75 4.79 -15.54
CA GLN A 121 -5.93 6.13 -16.08
C GLN A 121 -6.85 6.97 -15.19
N GLU A 122 -7.98 6.42 -14.74
CA GLU A 122 -8.91 7.13 -13.85
C GLU A 122 -8.27 7.45 -12.50
N ILE A 123 -7.49 6.53 -11.92
CA ILE A 123 -6.73 6.79 -10.69
C ILE A 123 -5.74 7.95 -10.92
N ASN A 124 -4.99 7.94 -12.02
CA ASN A 124 -4.06 8.99 -12.36
C ASN A 124 -4.76 10.35 -12.55
N ASP A 125 -5.93 10.37 -13.20
CA ASP A 125 -6.70 11.59 -13.42
C ASP A 125 -7.23 12.16 -12.11
N VAL A 126 -7.73 11.32 -11.20
CA VAL A 126 -8.15 11.71 -9.84
C VAL A 126 -6.98 12.32 -9.06
N LEU A 127 -5.81 11.65 -9.06
CA LEU A 127 -4.62 12.13 -8.37
C LEU A 127 -4.09 13.44 -8.97
N ARG A 128 -4.12 13.56 -10.30
CA ARG A 128 -3.73 14.77 -11.01
C ARG A 128 -4.67 15.93 -10.69
N ALA A 129 -5.99 15.70 -10.69
CA ALA A 129 -6.98 16.69 -10.32
C ALA A 129 -6.77 17.16 -8.87
N SER A 130 -6.55 16.23 -7.93
CA SER A 130 -6.20 16.55 -6.55
C SER A 130 -4.99 17.47 -6.45
N ALA A 131 -3.91 17.17 -7.17
CA ALA A 131 -2.69 17.95 -7.14
C ALA A 131 -2.84 19.35 -7.77
N VAL A 132 -3.45 19.43 -8.97
CA VAL A 132 -3.61 20.68 -9.72
C VAL A 132 -4.58 21.64 -9.02
N MET A 133 -5.68 21.11 -8.50
CA MET A 133 -6.72 21.89 -7.84
C MET A 133 -6.45 22.09 -6.35
N GLN A 134 -5.40 21.47 -5.79
CA GLN A 134 -5.06 21.48 -4.36
C GLN A 134 -6.22 21.00 -3.48
N LEU A 135 -6.88 19.91 -3.89
CA LEU A 135 -8.00 19.29 -3.20
C LEU A 135 -7.54 17.98 -2.54
N PRO A 136 -7.38 17.95 -1.20
CA PRO A 136 -6.71 16.83 -0.53
C PRO A 136 -7.60 15.62 -0.26
N ASP A 137 -8.91 15.75 -0.44
CA ASP A 137 -9.87 14.72 -0.03
C ASP A 137 -10.54 14.08 -1.25
N ILE A 138 -10.82 12.78 -1.12
CA ILE A 138 -11.61 12.01 -2.07
C ILE A 138 -12.83 11.47 -1.36
N MET A 139 -13.98 11.57 -1.99
CA MET A 139 -15.22 10.96 -1.55
C MET A 139 -15.68 9.96 -2.62
N PHE A 140 -15.96 8.75 -2.18
CA PHE A 140 -16.73 7.77 -2.96
C PHE A 140 -18.17 7.83 -2.49
N THR A 141 -19.09 8.01 -3.40
CA THR A 141 -20.52 8.06 -3.13
C THR A 141 -21.27 7.43 -4.30
N ASN A 142 -22.54 7.17 -4.12
CA ASN A 142 -23.38 6.75 -5.24
C ASN A 142 -24.46 7.79 -5.53
N ASP A 143 -24.89 7.80 -6.78
CA ASP A 143 -26.03 8.54 -7.28
C ASP A 143 -26.80 7.57 -8.17
N GLU A 144 -28.00 7.21 -7.75
CA GLU A 144 -28.78 6.12 -8.35
C GLU A 144 -27.94 4.83 -8.49
N ASN A 145 -27.66 4.39 -9.73
CA ASN A 145 -26.93 3.16 -10.05
C ASN A 145 -25.47 3.40 -10.46
N LYS A 146 -24.90 4.58 -10.14
CA LYS A 146 -23.52 4.91 -10.47
C LYS A 146 -22.73 5.22 -9.22
N VAL A 147 -21.46 4.88 -9.25
CA VAL A 147 -20.49 5.33 -8.25
C VAL A 147 -19.84 6.63 -8.72
N LYS A 148 -19.82 7.63 -7.86
CA LYS A 148 -19.11 8.88 -8.09
C LYS A 148 -17.85 8.94 -7.24
N VAL A 149 -16.73 9.26 -7.88
CA VAL A 149 -15.48 9.58 -7.22
C VAL A 149 -15.30 11.09 -7.30
N VAL A 150 -15.33 11.75 -6.15
CA VAL A 150 -15.33 13.22 -6.05
C VAL A 150 -14.08 13.67 -5.31
N VAL A 151 -13.27 14.50 -5.96
CA VAL A 151 -12.10 15.16 -5.36
C VAL A 151 -12.55 16.54 -4.86
N PHE A 152 -12.29 16.85 -3.61
CA PHE A 152 -12.77 18.08 -2.96
C PHE A 152 -11.90 18.46 -1.76
N ASP A 153 -12.21 19.56 -1.11
CA ASP A 153 -11.58 20.00 0.15
C ASP A 153 -12.64 20.01 1.26
N LYS A 154 -12.54 19.08 2.18
CA LYS A 154 -13.49 18.92 3.30
C LYS A 154 -13.44 20.10 4.27
N GLU A 155 -12.29 20.75 4.42
CA GLU A 155 -12.13 21.89 5.32
C GLU A 155 -12.70 23.17 4.73
N LYS A 156 -12.73 23.27 3.39
CA LYS A 156 -13.33 24.38 2.66
C LYS A 156 -14.74 24.03 2.16
N ALA A 157 -15.62 23.65 3.06
CA ALA A 157 -16.96 23.17 2.75
C ALA A 157 -17.79 24.10 1.84
N ASN A 158 -17.46 25.38 1.77
CA ASN A 158 -18.06 26.38 0.89
C ASN A 158 -17.30 26.54 -0.44
N SER A 159 -16.23 25.77 -0.69
CA SER A 159 -15.54 25.78 -1.97
C SER A 159 -16.40 25.07 -3.02
N THR A 160 -16.66 25.79 -4.11
CA THR A 160 -17.40 25.20 -5.26
C THR A 160 -16.52 24.35 -6.16
N ASN A 161 -15.21 24.36 -5.94
CA ASN A 161 -14.27 23.62 -6.76
C ASN A 161 -14.29 22.14 -6.37
N LYS A 162 -14.64 21.31 -7.33
CA LYS A 162 -14.58 19.85 -7.22
C LYS A 162 -14.26 19.25 -8.58
N TYR A 163 -13.69 18.07 -8.57
CA TYR A 163 -13.55 17.24 -9.76
C TYR A 163 -14.29 15.94 -9.50
N GLU A 164 -15.05 15.45 -10.46
CA GLU A 164 -15.76 14.19 -10.29
C GLU A 164 -15.67 13.34 -11.56
N ILE A 165 -15.62 12.03 -11.33
CA ILE A 165 -15.80 11.01 -12.36
C ILE A 165 -16.93 10.08 -11.96
N GLU A 166 -17.64 9.54 -12.93
CA GLU A 166 -18.69 8.52 -12.75
C GLU A 166 -18.14 7.17 -13.20
N VAL A 167 -18.38 6.16 -12.37
CA VAL A 167 -17.96 4.78 -12.62
C VAL A 167 -19.19 3.88 -12.53
N THR A 168 -19.31 2.97 -13.48
CA THR A 168 -20.35 1.94 -13.40
C THR A 168 -19.91 0.85 -12.43
N PRO A 169 -20.68 0.57 -11.38
CA PRO A 169 -20.35 -0.52 -10.46
C PRO A 169 -20.44 -1.88 -11.17
N THR A 170 -19.54 -2.79 -10.80
CA THR A 170 -19.57 -4.19 -11.24
C THR A 170 -20.69 -4.94 -10.52
N ASP A 171 -20.89 -4.62 -9.24
CA ASP A 171 -21.97 -5.12 -8.41
C ASP A 171 -22.37 -4.05 -7.39
N MET A 172 -23.67 -3.85 -7.18
CA MET A 172 -24.18 -2.91 -6.19
C MET A 172 -25.57 -3.32 -5.71
N GLU A 173 -25.72 -3.40 -4.39
CA GLU A 173 -27.03 -3.59 -3.79
C GLU A 173 -27.95 -2.40 -4.10
N SER A 174 -29.18 -2.66 -4.60
CA SER A 174 -30.11 -1.64 -5.07
C SER A 174 -30.51 -0.59 -4.01
N SER A 175 -30.36 -0.92 -2.74
CA SER A 175 -30.63 -0.04 -1.60
C SER A 175 -29.37 0.63 -1.04
N ALA A 176 -28.19 0.35 -1.61
CA ALA A 176 -26.93 0.87 -1.10
C ALA A 176 -26.87 2.39 -1.22
N SER A 177 -26.69 3.08 -0.12
CA SER A 177 -26.34 4.49 -0.08
C SER A 177 -25.13 4.65 0.80
N PHE A 178 -24.05 5.22 0.26
CA PHE A 178 -22.81 5.35 0.99
C PHE A 178 -22.09 6.67 0.67
N LYS A 179 -21.27 7.09 1.63
CA LYS A 179 -20.28 8.17 1.48
C LYS A 179 -19.03 7.77 2.23
N ILE A 180 -17.97 7.46 1.50
CA ILE A 180 -16.69 7.04 2.06
C ILE A 180 -15.68 8.14 1.74
N TYR A 181 -14.95 8.57 2.75
CA TYR A 181 -13.95 9.64 2.63
C TYR A 181 -12.55 9.10 2.85
N MET A 182 -11.60 9.55 2.03
CA MET A 182 -10.19 9.25 2.21
C MET A 182 -9.32 10.43 1.76
N LYS A 183 -8.07 10.46 2.20
CA LYS A 183 -7.08 11.40 1.67
C LYS A 183 -6.58 10.93 0.31
N ALA A 184 -6.40 11.86 -0.63
CA ALA A 184 -5.90 11.55 -1.97
C ALA A 184 -4.51 10.90 -1.95
N GLU A 185 -3.67 11.23 -0.96
CA GLU A 185 -2.36 10.62 -0.78
C GLU A 185 -2.40 9.11 -0.57
N LEU A 186 -3.51 8.57 -0.04
CA LEU A 186 -3.69 7.14 0.21
C LEU A 186 -3.98 6.33 -1.08
N LEU A 187 -4.27 6.99 -2.20
CA LEU A 187 -4.36 6.35 -3.52
C LEU A 187 -3.01 6.27 -4.26
N LYS A 188 -1.94 6.88 -3.73
CA LYS A 188 -0.60 6.89 -4.34
C LYS A 188 0.18 5.62 -3.96
N ILE A 189 -0.41 4.46 -4.16
CA ILE A 189 0.19 3.16 -3.83
C ILE A 189 0.87 2.56 -5.06
#